data_ddbbe124c393d135aeda32612270bf8a
#
_entry.id   ddbbe124c393d135aeda32612270bf8a
#
_cell.length_a   1.000
_cell.length_b   1.000
_cell.length_c   1.000
_cell.angle_alpha   90.00
_cell.angle_beta   90.00
_cell.angle_gamma   90.00
#
_symmetry.space_group_name_H-M   'P 1'
#
loop_
_entity.id
_entity.type
_entity.pdbx_description
1 polymer ?
#
loop_
_entity_poly.entity_id
_entity_poly.type
_entity_poly.pdbx_seq_one_letter_code
_entity_poly.pdbx_strand_id
1 'polypeptide(L)'
;MSELYNISVKDIELNPVDLSNYQGKTLLIVNVASKCGFTPQYKDLQSLYEKYRDQGLEVLGFPCNQFGAQEAGTNEEIQSFCDLTFNVSFKMFDKIEVNGSNASPLFKYLKHESPGILGTEAVKWNFTKFLVNKDGQVVKRFAPKDGESAIESELEKIL
;
A
#
# COMPACT_ATOMS: atom_id res chain seq x y z
N MET A 1 -6.61 7.73 -19.77
CA MET A 1 -5.62 7.69 -18.68
C MET A 1 -6.33 7.56 -17.35
N SER A 2 -5.82 6.74 -16.45
CA SER A 2 -6.45 6.53 -15.15
C SER A 2 -6.41 7.80 -14.29
N GLU A 3 -7.50 8.05 -13.55
CA GLU A 3 -7.55 9.14 -12.58
C GLU A 3 -6.52 8.99 -11.45
N LEU A 4 -6.05 7.76 -11.22
CA LEU A 4 -4.98 7.49 -10.25
C LEU A 4 -3.78 8.40 -10.48
N TYR A 5 -3.41 8.63 -11.73
CA TYR A 5 -2.21 9.39 -12.08
C TYR A 5 -2.36 10.89 -11.87
N ASN A 6 -3.57 11.36 -11.57
CA ASN A 6 -3.81 12.76 -11.21
C ASN A 6 -3.67 13.02 -9.70
N ILE A 7 -3.41 11.97 -8.92
CA ILE A 7 -3.31 12.05 -7.47
C ILE A 7 -1.86 12.28 -7.07
N SER A 8 -1.65 13.21 -6.12
CA SER A 8 -0.33 13.48 -5.54
C SER A 8 -0.35 13.07 -4.07
N VAL A 9 0.75 12.49 -3.59
CA VAL A 9 0.92 12.10 -2.20
C VAL A 9 2.25 12.63 -1.70
N LYS A 10 2.58 12.42 -0.42
CA LYS A 10 3.90 12.75 0.14
C LYS A 10 4.61 11.48 0.54
N ASP A 11 5.92 11.42 0.30
CA ASP A 11 6.71 10.31 0.79
C ASP A 11 6.98 10.48 2.30
N ILE A 12 7.69 9.54 2.91
CA ILE A 12 7.91 9.53 4.36
C ILE A 12 8.77 10.72 4.82
N GLU A 13 9.50 11.34 3.91
CA GLU A 13 10.29 12.56 4.17
C GLU A 13 9.51 13.83 3.81
N LEU A 14 8.21 13.70 3.50
CA LEU A 14 7.29 14.79 3.18
C LEU A 14 7.54 15.44 1.81
N ASN A 15 8.29 14.79 0.94
CA ASN A 15 8.45 15.26 -0.44
C ASN A 15 7.21 14.89 -1.27
N PRO A 16 6.70 15.82 -2.10
CA PRO A 16 5.56 15.49 -2.97
C PRO A 16 5.93 14.44 -4.02
N VAL A 17 5.03 13.51 -4.25
CA VAL A 17 5.18 12.45 -5.24
C VAL A 17 3.90 12.37 -6.06
N ASP A 18 4.00 12.60 -7.36
CA ASP A 18 2.87 12.43 -8.27
C ASP A 18 2.76 10.96 -8.66
N LEU A 19 1.58 10.38 -8.58
CA LEU A 19 1.39 8.99 -8.96
C LEU A 19 1.56 8.78 -10.47
N SER A 20 1.55 9.84 -11.27
CA SER A 20 1.92 9.78 -12.67
C SER A 20 3.35 9.26 -12.89
N ASN A 21 4.22 9.39 -11.89
CA ASN A 21 5.58 8.84 -11.95
C ASN A 21 5.59 7.32 -12.04
N TYR A 22 4.49 6.67 -11.71
CA TYR A 22 4.35 5.22 -11.74
C TYR A 22 3.60 4.69 -12.95
N GLN A 23 3.34 5.53 -13.95
CA GLN A 23 2.72 5.08 -15.20
C GLN A 23 3.52 3.92 -15.80
N GLY A 24 2.80 2.87 -16.24
CA GLY A 24 3.45 1.69 -16.80
C GLY A 24 3.97 0.70 -15.79
N LYS A 25 3.84 1.00 -14.49
CA LYS A 25 4.24 0.11 -13.40
C LYS A 25 3.02 -0.61 -12.83
N THR A 26 3.25 -1.81 -12.30
CA THR A 26 2.26 -2.51 -11.49
C THR A 26 2.47 -2.08 -10.05
N LEU A 27 1.40 -1.70 -9.35
CA LEU A 27 1.50 -1.16 -7.99
C LEU A 27 0.80 -2.08 -6.99
N LEU A 28 1.45 -2.34 -5.87
CA LEU A 28 0.82 -2.94 -4.69
C LEU A 28 0.82 -1.87 -3.61
N ILE A 29 -0.35 -1.33 -3.31
CA ILE A 29 -0.52 -0.22 -2.37
C ILE A 29 -1.12 -0.76 -1.09
N VAL A 30 -0.46 -0.52 0.04
CA VAL A 30 -0.81 -1.15 1.31
C VAL A 30 -0.75 -0.14 2.45
N ASN A 31 -1.74 -0.19 3.37
CA ASN A 31 -1.69 0.56 4.61
C ASN A 31 -1.01 -0.31 5.67
N VAL A 32 0.05 0.21 6.27
CA VAL A 32 0.95 -0.56 7.13
C VAL A 32 0.96 -0.04 8.57
N ALA A 33 1.43 -0.88 9.50
CA ALA A 33 1.57 -0.53 10.90
C ALA A 33 2.75 -1.29 11.52
N SER A 34 3.38 -0.69 12.54
CA SER A 34 4.57 -1.24 13.18
C SER A 34 4.27 -2.16 14.36
N LYS A 35 3.02 -2.16 14.88
CA LYS A 35 2.66 -2.91 16.09
C LYS A 35 1.41 -3.77 15.93
N CYS A 36 1.12 -4.22 14.72
CA CYS A 36 -0.02 -5.07 14.41
C CYS A 36 0.39 -6.55 14.43
N GLY A 37 -0.57 -7.46 14.66
CA GLY A 37 -0.34 -8.89 14.51
C GLY A 37 0.07 -9.29 13.09
N PHE A 38 -0.29 -8.49 12.09
CA PHE A 38 0.10 -8.71 10.70
C PHE A 38 1.41 -8.00 10.31
N THR A 39 2.05 -7.28 11.22
CA THR A 39 3.31 -6.56 10.95
C THR A 39 4.39 -7.45 10.31
N PRO A 40 4.52 -8.76 10.68
CA PRO A 40 5.47 -9.63 9.98
C PRO A 40 5.26 -9.74 8.47
N GLN A 41 4.11 -9.32 7.93
CA GLN A 41 3.87 -9.28 6.49
C GLN A 41 4.76 -8.27 5.75
N TYR A 42 5.48 -7.40 6.46
CA TYR A 42 6.54 -6.62 5.82
C TYR A 42 7.53 -7.52 5.08
N LYS A 43 7.78 -8.72 5.60
CA LYS A 43 8.66 -9.70 4.93
C LYS A 43 8.07 -10.15 3.61
N ASP A 44 6.77 -10.40 3.58
CA ASP A 44 6.07 -10.82 2.36
C ASP A 44 6.12 -9.72 1.31
N LEU A 45 5.87 -8.48 1.72
CA LEU A 45 5.89 -7.33 0.83
C LEU A 45 7.29 -7.10 0.27
N GLN A 46 8.32 -7.20 1.11
CA GLN A 46 9.70 -7.05 0.68
C GLN A 46 10.11 -8.17 -0.28
N SER A 47 9.70 -9.39 0.00
CA SER A 47 9.96 -10.55 -0.86
C SER A 47 9.34 -10.36 -2.24
N LEU A 48 8.08 -9.92 -2.30
CA LEU A 48 7.40 -9.65 -3.57
C LEU A 48 8.12 -8.54 -4.34
N TYR A 49 8.51 -7.48 -3.66
CA TYR A 49 9.20 -6.36 -4.28
C TYR A 49 10.53 -6.82 -4.90
N GLU A 50 11.35 -7.55 -4.17
CA GLU A 50 12.64 -8.04 -4.67
C GLU A 50 12.46 -8.98 -5.85
N LYS A 51 11.43 -9.82 -5.80
CA LYS A 51 11.17 -10.85 -6.81
C LYS A 51 10.68 -10.24 -8.12
N TYR A 52 9.84 -9.20 -8.06
CA TYR A 52 9.13 -8.69 -9.25
C TYR A 52 9.48 -7.27 -9.66
N ARG A 53 10.34 -6.56 -8.93
CA ARG A 53 10.68 -5.18 -9.29
C ARG A 53 11.24 -5.05 -10.70
N ASP A 54 12.02 -6.02 -11.15
CA ASP A 54 12.58 -6.01 -12.50
C ASP A 54 11.52 -6.22 -13.57
N GLN A 55 10.35 -6.72 -13.17
CA GLN A 55 9.18 -6.85 -14.06
C GLN A 55 8.23 -5.66 -13.93
N GLY A 56 8.61 -4.64 -13.19
CA GLY A 56 7.85 -3.40 -13.08
C GLY A 56 6.96 -3.30 -11.86
N LEU A 57 7.12 -4.15 -10.85
CA LEU A 57 6.36 -4.03 -9.59
C LEU A 57 6.97 -2.96 -8.70
N GLU A 58 6.10 -2.06 -8.20
CA GLU A 58 6.42 -1.14 -7.11
C GLU A 58 5.48 -1.43 -5.94
N VAL A 59 6.03 -1.44 -4.72
CA VAL A 59 5.25 -1.60 -3.49
C VAL A 59 5.25 -0.24 -2.79
N LEU A 60 4.06 0.27 -2.47
CA LEU A 60 3.90 1.60 -1.86
C LEU A 60 3.28 1.41 -0.47
N GLY A 61 4.07 1.64 0.58
CA GLY A 61 3.64 1.47 1.96
C GLY A 61 3.20 2.78 2.60
N PHE A 62 1.95 2.85 3.05
CA PHE A 62 1.37 4.04 3.69
C PHE A 62 1.06 3.74 5.16
N PRO A 63 1.84 4.26 6.11
CA PRO A 63 1.54 4.07 7.53
C PRO A 63 0.20 4.68 7.89
N CYS A 64 -0.56 3.99 8.76
CA CYS A 64 -1.88 4.43 9.18
C CYS A 64 -2.11 4.05 10.65
N ASN A 65 -2.61 5.01 11.46
CA ASN A 65 -2.82 4.82 12.89
C ASN A 65 -4.28 4.61 13.28
N GLN A 66 -5.17 4.41 12.31
CA GLN A 66 -6.63 4.31 12.56
C GLN A 66 -7.11 2.97 13.11
N PHE A 67 -6.25 1.95 13.12
CA PHE A 67 -6.63 0.60 13.52
C PHE A 67 -5.91 0.18 14.80
N GLY A 68 -6.57 0.38 15.94
CA GLY A 68 -6.02 0.02 17.24
C GLY A 68 -4.82 0.85 17.67
N ALA A 69 -4.64 2.03 17.06
CA ALA A 69 -3.50 2.92 17.35
C ALA A 69 -2.14 2.17 17.24
N GLN A 70 -2.01 1.29 16.26
CA GLN A 70 -0.83 0.42 16.10
C GLN A 70 0.28 1.04 15.25
N GLU A 71 0.14 2.33 14.89
CA GLU A 71 1.15 3.11 14.17
C GLU A 71 1.26 4.51 14.79
N ALA A 72 1.50 4.58 16.09
CA ALA A 72 1.53 5.84 16.84
C ALA A 72 2.84 6.63 16.66
N GLY A 73 3.89 6.01 16.11
CA GLY A 73 5.19 6.65 15.95
C GLY A 73 5.23 7.75 14.89
N THR A 74 6.32 8.50 14.89
CA THR A 74 6.60 9.51 13.86
C THR A 74 7.04 8.83 12.56
N ASN A 75 7.06 9.58 11.45
CA ASN A 75 7.58 9.06 10.18
C ASN A 75 9.03 8.58 10.32
N GLU A 76 9.86 9.29 11.09
CA GLU A 76 11.25 8.89 11.32
C GLU A 76 11.36 7.58 12.08
N GLU A 77 10.54 7.41 13.12
CA GLU A 77 10.50 6.17 13.90
C GLU A 77 10.01 4.99 13.05
N ILE A 78 9.02 5.22 12.19
CA ILE A 78 8.49 4.20 11.29
C ILE A 78 9.55 3.79 10.28
N GLN A 79 10.26 4.76 9.69
CA GLN A 79 11.33 4.46 8.72
C GLN A 79 12.44 3.64 9.38
N SER A 80 12.85 4.03 10.58
CA SER A 80 13.88 3.28 11.35
C SER A 80 13.42 1.87 11.65
N PHE A 81 12.17 1.69 12.05
CA PHE A 81 11.60 0.37 12.31
C PHE A 81 11.64 -0.52 11.06
N CYS A 82 11.21 0.01 9.93
CA CYS A 82 11.22 -0.72 8.67
C CYS A 82 12.64 -1.12 8.24
N ASP A 83 13.59 -0.19 8.35
CA ASP A 83 14.97 -0.43 7.97
C ASP A 83 15.64 -1.48 8.88
N LEU A 84 15.50 -1.31 10.20
CA LEU A 84 16.23 -2.14 11.17
C LEU A 84 15.60 -3.50 11.39
N THR A 85 14.27 -3.60 11.32
CA THR A 85 13.56 -4.84 11.64
C THR A 85 13.34 -5.71 10.42
N PHE A 86 12.98 -5.12 9.28
CA PHE A 86 12.59 -5.87 8.07
C PHE A 86 13.43 -5.57 6.85
N ASN A 87 14.39 -4.67 6.95
CA ASN A 87 15.26 -4.27 5.85
C ASN A 87 14.45 -3.90 4.60
N VAL A 88 13.41 -3.09 4.78
CA VAL A 88 12.49 -2.68 3.72
C VAL A 88 13.22 -1.77 2.73
N SER A 89 13.15 -2.09 1.43
CA SER A 89 13.72 -1.27 0.37
C SER A 89 12.66 -0.70 -0.58
N PHE A 90 11.40 -1.12 -0.48
CA PHE A 90 10.32 -0.47 -1.23
C PHE A 90 9.99 0.88 -0.59
N LYS A 91 9.27 1.72 -1.35
CA LYS A 91 9.04 3.11 -0.92
C LYS A 91 8.00 3.20 0.19
N MET A 92 8.35 3.95 1.24
CA MET A 92 7.45 4.30 2.33
C MET A 92 6.95 5.74 2.15
N PHE A 93 5.72 5.99 2.58
CA PHE A 93 5.06 7.28 2.42
C PHE A 93 4.68 7.88 3.76
N ASP A 94 4.20 9.13 3.73
CA ASP A 94 3.74 9.85 4.91
C ASP A 94 2.57 9.12 5.56
N LYS A 95 2.50 9.15 6.89
CA LYS A 95 1.37 8.59 7.64
C LYS A 95 0.09 9.29 7.22
N ILE A 96 -0.95 8.50 6.93
CA ILE A 96 -2.22 9.01 6.43
C ILE A 96 -3.40 8.38 7.17
N GLU A 97 -4.59 8.91 6.94
CA GLU A 97 -5.85 8.24 7.26
C GLU A 97 -6.40 7.61 6.00
N VAL A 98 -7.04 6.46 6.13
CA VAL A 98 -7.60 5.70 4.99
C VAL A 98 -9.12 5.66 5.02
N ASN A 99 -9.74 5.98 6.16
CA ASN A 99 -11.19 6.05 6.35
C ASN A 99 -11.59 7.40 6.92
N GLY A 100 -12.86 7.78 6.70
CA GLY A 100 -13.43 9.00 7.26
C GLY A 100 -13.20 10.21 6.37
N SER A 101 -13.59 11.39 6.87
CA SER A 101 -13.57 12.64 6.10
C SER A 101 -12.17 13.12 5.74
N ASN A 102 -11.15 12.72 6.54
CA ASN A 102 -9.77 13.11 6.33
C ASN A 102 -8.95 12.04 5.60
N ALA A 103 -9.62 11.05 5.04
CA ALA A 103 -8.92 9.98 4.30
C ALA A 103 -8.13 10.56 3.12
N SER A 104 -6.95 9.99 2.89
CA SER A 104 -6.12 10.33 1.73
C SER A 104 -6.92 10.21 0.44
N PRO A 105 -6.81 11.17 -0.49
CA PRO A 105 -7.46 11.07 -1.80
C PRO A 105 -7.13 9.76 -2.52
N LEU A 106 -5.91 9.26 -2.36
CA LEU A 106 -5.52 7.99 -2.95
C LEU A 106 -6.38 6.84 -2.42
N PHE A 107 -6.54 6.74 -1.08
CA PHE A 107 -7.33 5.65 -0.50
C PHE A 107 -8.83 5.81 -0.75
N LYS A 108 -9.34 7.04 -0.87
CA LYS A 108 -10.72 7.27 -1.30
C LYS A 108 -10.93 6.67 -2.70
N TYR A 109 -10.01 6.92 -3.60
CA TYR A 109 -10.05 6.40 -4.96
C TYR A 109 -9.97 4.87 -4.98
N LEU A 110 -8.98 4.30 -4.29
CA LEU A 110 -8.78 2.84 -4.24
C LEU A 110 -10.00 2.10 -3.71
N LYS A 111 -10.57 2.59 -2.61
CA LYS A 111 -11.74 1.98 -1.97
C LYS A 111 -12.96 2.01 -2.87
N HIS A 112 -13.14 3.10 -3.59
CA HIS A 112 -14.28 3.25 -4.52
C HIS A 112 -14.14 2.30 -5.70
N GLU A 113 -12.93 2.17 -6.26
CA GLU A 113 -12.67 1.35 -7.45
C GLU A 113 -12.64 -0.14 -7.13
N SER A 114 -12.31 -0.52 -5.89
CA SER A 114 -12.25 -1.92 -5.47
C SER A 114 -12.82 -2.07 -4.06
N PRO A 115 -14.15 -2.11 -3.93
CA PRO A 115 -14.79 -2.29 -2.62
C PRO A 115 -14.55 -3.68 -2.04
N GLY A 116 -14.72 -3.79 -0.73
CA GLY A 116 -14.58 -5.04 -0.01
C GLY A 116 -15.86 -5.87 0.01
N ILE A 117 -16.00 -6.70 1.03
CA ILE A 117 -17.14 -7.61 1.20
C ILE A 117 -18.46 -6.82 1.18
N LEU A 118 -19.42 -7.34 0.43
CA LEU A 118 -20.78 -6.78 0.30
C LEU A 118 -20.77 -5.32 -0.20
N GLY A 119 -19.75 -4.95 -0.97
CA GLY A 119 -19.67 -3.61 -1.54
C GLY A 119 -19.25 -2.53 -0.56
N THR A 120 -18.81 -2.89 0.65
CA THR A 120 -18.34 -1.89 1.64
C THR A 120 -17.00 -1.31 1.18
N GLU A 121 -16.88 0.02 1.26
CA GLU A 121 -15.63 0.69 0.82
C GLU A 121 -14.59 0.79 1.93
N ALA A 122 -15.01 0.92 3.19
CA ALA A 122 -14.08 1.12 4.30
C ALA A 122 -12.97 0.07 4.37
N VAL A 123 -11.74 0.51 4.62
CA VAL A 123 -10.63 -0.38 4.95
C VAL A 123 -10.86 -0.90 6.36
N LYS A 124 -10.80 -2.22 6.54
CA LYS A 124 -11.22 -2.86 7.79
C LYS A 124 -10.09 -2.98 8.82
N TRP A 125 -8.84 -3.08 8.37
CA TRP A 125 -7.70 -3.23 9.29
C TRP A 125 -6.38 -2.90 8.58
N ASN A 126 -5.29 -2.93 9.35
CA ASN A 126 -3.94 -2.78 8.83
C ASN A 126 -3.60 -3.89 7.80
N PHE A 127 -2.70 -3.59 6.89
CA PHE A 127 -2.24 -4.52 5.84
C PHE A 127 -3.33 -4.97 4.86
N THR A 128 -4.29 -4.10 4.59
CA THR A 128 -5.16 -4.23 3.43
C THR A 128 -4.35 -3.80 2.21
N LYS A 129 -4.45 -4.54 1.10
CA LYS A 129 -3.65 -4.28 -0.10
C LYS A 129 -4.54 -4.05 -1.29
N PHE A 130 -4.10 -3.17 -2.19
CA PHE A 130 -4.76 -2.90 -3.46
C PHE A 130 -3.76 -3.11 -4.58
N LEU A 131 -4.14 -3.90 -5.58
CA LEU A 131 -3.30 -4.19 -6.74
C LEU A 131 -3.76 -3.36 -7.93
N VAL A 132 -2.83 -2.63 -8.55
CA VAL A 132 -3.07 -1.76 -9.69
C VAL A 132 -2.24 -2.26 -10.87
N ASN A 133 -2.87 -2.46 -12.03
CA ASN A 133 -2.17 -2.93 -13.22
C ASN A 133 -1.40 -1.80 -13.92
N LYS A 134 -0.70 -2.12 -14.99
CA LYS A 134 0.15 -1.17 -15.72
C LYS A 134 -0.64 -0.05 -16.41
N ASP A 135 -1.94 -0.23 -16.57
CA ASP A 135 -2.84 0.79 -17.15
C ASP A 135 -3.47 1.69 -16.09
N GLY A 136 -3.10 1.49 -14.82
CA GLY A 136 -3.63 2.29 -13.72
C GLY A 136 -5.00 1.86 -13.24
N GLN A 137 -5.45 0.66 -13.56
CA GLN A 137 -6.73 0.13 -13.11
C GLN A 137 -6.54 -0.66 -11.82
N VAL A 138 -7.42 -0.44 -10.83
CA VAL A 138 -7.41 -1.19 -9.57
C VAL A 138 -8.10 -2.52 -9.83
N VAL A 139 -7.35 -3.61 -9.86
CA VAL A 139 -7.85 -4.92 -10.30
C VAL A 139 -8.19 -5.86 -9.16
N LYS A 140 -7.66 -5.62 -7.96
CA LYS A 140 -7.90 -6.52 -6.82
C LYS A 140 -7.69 -5.80 -5.50
N ARG A 141 -8.50 -6.15 -4.50
CA ARG A 141 -8.31 -5.78 -3.11
C ARG A 141 -8.06 -7.06 -2.30
N PHE A 142 -7.00 -7.05 -1.48
CA PHE A 142 -6.66 -8.18 -0.62
C PHE A 142 -6.98 -7.85 0.83
N ALA A 143 -7.54 -8.84 1.55
CA ALA A 143 -7.78 -8.71 2.97
C ALA A 143 -6.46 -8.72 3.77
N PRO A 144 -6.45 -8.23 5.01
CA PRO A 144 -5.24 -8.23 5.83
C PRO A 144 -4.55 -9.59 5.91
N LYS A 145 -5.30 -10.68 6.03
CA LYS A 145 -4.75 -12.03 6.15
C LYS A 145 -4.10 -12.57 4.89
N ASP A 146 -4.39 -11.97 3.73
CA ASP A 146 -3.85 -12.44 2.45
C ASP A 146 -2.36 -12.10 2.37
N GLY A 147 -1.53 -13.13 2.33
CA GLY A 147 -0.08 -13.00 2.32
C GLY A 147 0.51 -13.13 0.92
N GLU A 148 1.81 -13.45 0.88
CA GLU A 148 2.59 -13.47 -0.35
C GLU A 148 1.98 -14.35 -1.44
N SER A 149 1.57 -15.58 -1.10
CA SER A 149 1.04 -16.54 -2.10
C SER A 149 -0.21 -16.04 -2.80
N ALA A 150 -1.15 -15.46 -2.03
CA ALA A 150 -2.39 -14.94 -2.60
C ALA A 150 -2.12 -13.78 -3.53
N ILE A 151 -1.20 -12.88 -3.16
CA ILE A 151 -0.83 -11.72 -3.96
C ILE A 151 -0.09 -12.16 -5.21
N GLU A 152 0.86 -13.09 -5.07
CA GLU A 152 1.66 -13.59 -6.18
C GLU A 152 0.80 -14.24 -7.26
N SER A 153 -0.21 -14.99 -6.85
CA SER A 153 -1.15 -15.62 -7.78
C SER A 153 -1.84 -14.60 -8.69
N GLU A 154 -2.22 -13.44 -8.15
CA GLU A 154 -2.84 -12.38 -8.94
C GLU A 154 -1.81 -11.59 -9.75
N LEU A 155 -0.60 -11.37 -9.19
CA LEU A 155 0.48 -10.69 -9.90
C LEU A 155 0.85 -11.41 -11.18
N GLU A 156 0.98 -12.73 -11.14
CA GLU A 156 1.38 -13.53 -12.30
C GLU A 156 0.41 -13.40 -13.48
N LYS A 157 -0.83 -13.02 -13.21
CA LYS A 157 -1.84 -12.83 -14.27
C LYS A 157 -1.67 -11.50 -15.02
N ILE A 158 -0.98 -10.52 -14.42
CA ILE A 158 -0.93 -9.15 -14.98
C ILE A 158 0.49 -8.65 -15.26
N LEU A 159 1.51 -9.37 -14.84
CA LEU A 159 2.92 -9.01 -15.13
C LEU A 159 3.38 -9.49 -16.49
#